data_8d6706796da76af3aaa23db845509bc9
#
_entry.id   8d6706796da76af3aaa23db845509bc9
#
_cell.length_a   1.000
_cell.length_b   1.000
_cell.length_c   1.000
_cell.angle_alpha   90.00
_cell.angle_beta   90.00
_cell.angle_gamma   90.00
#
_symmetry.space_group_name_H-M   'P 1'
#
loop_
_entity.id
_entity.type
_entity.pdbx_description
1 polymer ?
#
loop_
_entity_poly.entity_id
_entity_poly.type
_entity_poly.pdbx_seq_one_letter_code
_entity_poly.pdbx_strand_id
1 'polypeptide(L)'
;LFEHYGLGAEVEDMYPFELSGGMARRVLLASALVESPRLIVADEPTPGLDLDLAVRALDDLRAFADAGGGVLLITHDIELALCVADRIAVFKDGTVIEETAVESFDDPNQLRHPFSRELWHALPGNGFSVPEEAIE
;
A
#
# COMPACT_ATOMS: atom_id res chain seq x y z
N LEU A 1 2.87 -2.15 21.59
CA LEU A 1 2.47 -1.88 20.20
C LEU A 1 3.05 -0.55 19.70
N PHE A 2 2.92 0.54 20.48
CA PHE A 2 3.46 1.86 20.08
C PHE A 2 4.98 1.83 19.88
N GLU A 3 5.72 1.16 20.73
CA GLU A 3 7.18 0.98 20.57
C GLU A 3 7.55 0.31 19.24
N HIS A 4 6.73 -0.62 18.74
CA HIS A 4 6.92 -1.28 17.45
C HIS A 4 6.95 -0.29 16.27
N TYR A 5 6.15 0.78 16.38
CA TYR A 5 6.12 1.87 15.40
C TYR A 5 7.01 3.06 15.80
N GLY A 6 7.93 2.88 16.74
CA GLY A 6 8.86 3.95 17.17
C GLY A 6 8.15 5.13 17.85
N LEU A 7 7.03 4.87 18.52
CA LEU A 7 6.31 5.84 19.35
C LEU A 7 6.70 5.62 20.82
N GLY A 8 7.07 6.69 21.51
CA GLY A 8 7.36 6.63 22.94
C GLY A 8 6.10 6.46 23.79
N ALA A 9 6.27 6.09 25.05
CA ALA A 9 5.16 5.88 25.99
C ALA A 9 4.34 7.17 26.22
N GLU A 10 4.96 8.34 26.04
CA GLU A 10 4.29 9.63 26.19
C GLU A 10 3.12 9.82 25.20
N VAL A 11 3.13 9.10 24.08
CA VAL A 11 2.09 9.20 23.04
C VAL A 11 0.74 8.67 23.57
N GLU A 12 0.74 7.77 24.55
CA GLU A 12 -0.49 7.23 25.13
C GLU A 12 -1.34 8.30 25.83
N ASP A 13 -0.69 9.35 26.34
CA ASP A 13 -1.34 10.44 27.05
C ASP A 13 -1.61 11.68 26.17
N MET A 14 -1.21 11.66 24.89
CA MET A 14 -1.35 12.80 23.96
C MET A 14 -2.71 12.80 23.26
N TYR A 15 -3.24 14.00 23.08
CA TYR A 15 -4.43 14.20 22.23
C TYR A 15 -4.05 14.19 20.74
N PRO A 16 -4.99 13.84 19.83
CA PRO A 16 -4.71 13.79 18.40
C PRO A 16 -4.12 15.08 17.80
N PHE A 17 -4.48 16.25 18.33
CA PHE A 17 -3.97 17.55 17.87
C PHE A 17 -2.54 17.87 18.36
N GLU A 18 -2.02 17.09 19.28
CA GLU A 18 -0.64 17.19 19.79
C GLU A 18 0.33 16.30 18.99
N LEU A 19 -0.21 15.38 18.20
CA LEU A 19 0.57 14.47 17.37
C LEU A 19 1.04 15.15 16.09
N SER A 20 2.30 14.91 15.70
CA SER A 20 2.72 15.21 14.34
C SER A 20 1.98 14.31 13.33
N GLY A 21 1.94 14.72 12.05
CA GLY A 21 1.27 13.90 11.01
C GLY A 21 1.82 12.46 10.92
N GLY A 22 3.14 12.30 11.04
CA GLY A 22 3.77 10.98 11.07
C GLY A 22 3.43 10.18 12.34
N MET A 23 3.35 10.82 13.52
CA MET A 23 2.92 10.16 14.76
C MET A 23 1.46 9.71 14.66
N ALA A 24 0.56 10.59 14.18
CA ALA A 24 -0.86 10.28 14.03
C ALA A 24 -1.07 9.07 13.10
N ARG A 25 -0.33 9.00 11.98
CA ARG A 25 -0.40 7.86 11.05
C ARG A 25 0.06 6.56 11.70
N ARG A 26 1.16 6.58 12.45
CA ARG A 26 1.66 5.41 13.19
C ARG A 26 0.69 4.95 14.28
N VAL A 27 0.04 5.88 14.98
CA VAL A 27 -1.02 5.56 15.95
C VAL A 27 -2.21 4.90 15.26
N LEU A 28 -2.63 5.39 14.08
CA LEU A 28 -3.72 4.79 13.30
C LEU A 28 -3.39 3.36 12.86
N LEU A 29 -2.18 3.12 12.36
CA LEU A 29 -1.70 1.78 11.99
C LEU A 29 -1.71 0.83 13.19
N ALA A 30 -1.15 1.27 14.31
CA ALA A 30 -1.16 0.52 15.55
C ALA A 30 -2.60 0.18 15.97
N SER A 31 -3.49 1.15 15.95
CA SER A 31 -4.90 0.98 16.37
C SER A 31 -5.66 0.00 15.47
N ALA A 32 -5.39 0.00 14.16
CA ALA A 32 -6.05 -0.90 13.22
C ALA A 32 -5.78 -2.40 13.51
N LEU A 33 -4.61 -2.71 14.07
CA LEU A 33 -4.19 -4.08 14.33
C LEU A 33 -4.57 -4.59 15.73
N VAL A 34 -4.88 -3.67 16.69
CA VAL A 34 -5.16 -4.04 18.08
C VAL A 34 -6.36 -4.96 18.24
N GLU A 35 -7.45 -4.67 17.55
CA GLU A 35 -8.73 -5.36 17.75
C GLU A 35 -8.87 -6.65 16.93
N SER A 36 -7.82 -7.07 16.22
CA SER A 36 -7.83 -8.24 15.33
C SER A 36 -9.09 -8.28 14.44
N PRO A 37 -9.33 -7.26 13.63
CA PRO A 37 -10.52 -7.17 12.78
C PRO A 37 -10.52 -8.31 11.76
N ARG A 38 -11.63 -8.52 11.05
CA ARG A 38 -11.68 -9.46 9.92
C ARG A 38 -11.15 -8.85 8.62
N LEU A 39 -11.19 -7.53 8.52
CA LEU A 39 -10.77 -6.76 7.34
C LEU A 39 -10.10 -5.47 7.79
N ILE A 40 -8.94 -5.18 7.22
CA ILE A 40 -8.27 -3.88 7.30
C ILE A 40 -8.37 -3.20 5.94
N VAL A 41 -8.80 -1.94 5.93
CA VAL A 41 -8.73 -1.06 4.76
C VAL A 41 -7.64 -0.04 5.04
N ALA A 42 -6.54 -0.13 4.29
CA ALA A 42 -5.38 0.74 4.41
C ALA A 42 -5.31 1.64 3.17
N ASP A 43 -5.70 2.90 3.35
CA ASP A 43 -5.69 3.92 2.31
C ASP A 43 -4.44 4.79 2.46
N GLU A 44 -3.51 4.65 1.51
CA GLU A 44 -2.20 5.32 1.51
C GLU A 44 -1.48 5.23 2.88
N PRO A 45 -1.19 4.01 3.38
CA PRO A 45 -0.66 3.87 4.74
C PRO A 45 0.80 4.31 4.89
N THR A 46 1.58 4.37 3.80
CA THR A 46 3.03 4.58 3.82
C THR A 46 3.52 6.02 3.63
N PRO A 47 2.83 6.92 2.87
CA PRO A 47 3.33 8.28 2.68
C PRO A 47 3.57 9.02 3.99
N GLY A 48 4.75 9.68 4.09
CA GLY A 48 5.16 10.41 5.32
C GLY A 48 5.76 9.55 6.42
N LEU A 49 5.92 8.25 6.19
CA LEU A 49 6.78 7.37 6.99
C LEU A 49 8.18 7.33 6.36
N ASP A 50 9.21 7.12 7.19
CA ASP A 50 10.51 6.72 6.67
C ASP A 50 10.45 5.27 6.13
N LEU A 51 11.46 4.90 5.34
CA LEU A 51 11.45 3.61 4.64
C LEU A 51 11.31 2.41 5.59
N ASP A 52 12.00 2.43 6.72
CA ASP A 52 11.98 1.32 7.69
C ASP A 52 10.58 1.16 8.32
N LEU A 53 9.91 2.27 8.61
CA LEU A 53 8.54 2.24 9.14
C LEU A 53 7.51 1.86 8.08
N ALA A 54 7.71 2.29 6.82
CA ALA A 54 6.85 1.89 5.71
C ALA A 54 6.92 0.39 5.47
N VAL A 55 8.12 -0.18 5.44
CA VAL A 55 8.33 -1.63 5.31
C VAL A 55 7.66 -2.38 6.46
N ARG A 56 7.87 -1.96 7.72
CA ARG A 56 7.22 -2.59 8.89
C ARG A 56 5.70 -2.57 8.79
N ALA A 57 5.12 -1.43 8.38
CA ALA A 57 3.67 -1.31 8.24
C ALA A 57 3.12 -2.31 7.21
N LEU A 58 3.83 -2.49 6.09
CA LEU A 58 3.44 -3.46 5.05
C LEU A 58 3.64 -4.91 5.52
N ASP A 59 4.73 -5.19 6.22
CA ASP A 59 4.99 -6.52 6.81
C ASP A 59 3.91 -6.91 7.83
N ASP A 60 3.46 -5.96 8.65
CA ASP A 60 2.37 -6.18 9.61
C ASP A 60 1.03 -6.45 8.91
N LEU A 61 0.72 -5.70 7.84
CA LEU A 61 -0.46 -5.96 7.01
C LEU A 61 -0.38 -7.32 6.33
N ARG A 62 0.80 -7.70 5.83
CA ARG A 62 1.05 -9.03 5.23
C ARG A 62 0.87 -10.13 6.27
N ALA A 63 1.49 -10.00 7.44
CA ALA A 63 1.36 -10.97 8.54
C ALA A 63 -0.10 -11.12 9.02
N PHE A 64 -0.87 -10.02 9.04
CA PHE A 64 -2.29 -10.07 9.34
C PHE A 64 -3.08 -10.86 8.28
N ALA A 65 -2.77 -10.68 6.99
CA ALA A 65 -3.38 -11.43 5.90
C ALA A 65 -3.02 -12.93 5.97
N ASP A 66 -1.76 -13.26 6.23
CA ASP A 66 -1.28 -14.63 6.38
C ASP A 66 -1.91 -15.35 7.59
N ALA A 67 -2.30 -14.61 8.62
CA ALA A 67 -3.06 -15.13 9.76
C ALA A 67 -4.56 -15.34 9.46
N GLY A 68 -5.00 -15.09 8.21
CA GLY A 68 -6.38 -15.30 7.75
C GLY A 68 -7.27 -14.06 7.79
N GLY A 69 -6.72 -12.88 8.06
CA GLY A 69 -7.39 -11.59 7.89
C GLY A 69 -7.51 -11.17 6.43
N GLY A 70 -8.44 -10.27 6.12
CA GLY A 70 -8.50 -9.59 4.82
C GLY A 70 -7.79 -8.24 4.88
N VAL A 71 -7.03 -7.89 3.83
CA VAL A 71 -6.45 -6.56 3.68
C VAL A 71 -6.84 -5.97 2.33
N LEU A 72 -7.40 -4.78 2.33
CA LEU A 72 -7.55 -3.95 1.15
C LEU A 72 -6.55 -2.79 1.25
N LEU A 73 -5.46 -2.89 0.49
CA LEU A 73 -4.46 -1.83 0.38
C LEU A 73 -4.80 -0.94 -0.81
N ILE A 74 -4.94 0.36 -0.58
CA ILE A 74 -5.11 1.37 -1.61
C ILE A 74 -3.82 2.19 -1.64
N THR A 75 -3.15 2.22 -2.78
CA THR A 75 -1.91 2.97 -2.95
C THR A 75 -1.66 3.32 -4.42
N HIS A 76 -0.93 4.39 -4.66
CA HIS A 76 -0.37 4.72 -5.98
C HIS A 76 1.04 4.16 -6.18
N ASP A 77 1.64 3.58 -5.13
CA ASP A 77 2.95 2.95 -5.20
C ASP A 77 2.80 1.48 -5.62
N ILE A 78 2.94 1.25 -6.92
CA ILE A 78 2.78 -0.07 -7.52
C ILE A 78 3.87 -1.03 -7.02
N GLU A 79 5.11 -0.58 -6.87
CA GLU A 79 6.23 -1.43 -6.45
C GLU A 79 5.96 -1.98 -5.04
N LEU A 80 5.51 -1.14 -4.11
CA LEU A 80 5.10 -1.58 -2.78
C LEU A 80 3.91 -2.56 -2.84
N ALA A 81 2.90 -2.28 -3.66
CA ALA A 81 1.75 -3.16 -3.80
C ALA A 81 2.16 -4.55 -4.32
N LEU A 82 3.05 -4.61 -5.33
CA LEU A 82 3.55 -5.87 -5.90
C LEU A 82 4.34 -6.71 -4.89
N CYS A 83 5.00 -6.08 -3.91
CA CYS A 83 5.75 -6.79 -2.88
C CYS A 83 4.88 -7.51 -1.84
N VAL A 84 3.64 -7.03 -1.59
CA VAL A 84 2.85 -7.48 -0.44
C VAL A 84 1.48 -8.05 -0.81
N ALA A 85 0.95 -7.78 -2.01
CA ALA A 85 -0.38 -8.19 -2.41
C ALA A 85 -0.41 -9.60 -3.02
N ASP A 86 -1.53 -10.29 -2.90
CA ASP A 86 -1.83 -11.53 -3.65
C ASP A 86 -2.55 -11.19 -4.97
N ARG A 87 -3.32 -10.10 -4.98
CA ARG A 87 -4.12 -9.67 -6.14
C ARG A 87 -4.04 -8.15 -6.30
N ILE A 88 -4.09 -7.70 -7.53
CA ILE A 88 -4.09 -6.29 -7.91
C ILE A 88 -5.42 -5.95 -8.59
N ALA A 89 -6.07 -4.90 -8.12
CA ALA A 89 -7.19 -4.26 -8.81
C ALA A 89 -6.73 -2.89 -9.33
N VAL A 90 -6.67 -2.75 -10.64
CA VAL A 90 -6.32 -1.47 -11.29
C VAL A 90 -7.57 -0.61 -11.38
N PHE A 91 -7.50 0.58 -10.78
CA PHE A 91 -8.59 1.53 -10.72
C PHE A 91 -8.32 2.72 -11.63
N LYS A 92 -9.27 3.08 -12.49
CA LYS A 92 -9.18 4.23 -13.39
C LYS A 92 -10.59 4.80 -13.65
N ASP A 93 -10.69 6.12 -13.70
CA ASP A 93 -11.91 6.85 -14.03
C ASP A 93 -13.15 6.40 -13.20
N GLY A 94 -12.93 6.14 -11.90
CA GLY A 94 -14.00 5.77 -10.98
C GLY A 94 -14.41 4.30 -11.03
N THR A 95 -13.68 3.42 -11.75
CA THR A 95 -14.03 2.00 -11.88
C THR A 95 -12.81 1.10 -11.81
N VAL A 96 -13.01 -0.17 -11.42
CA VAL A 96 -11.99 -1.22 -11.57
C VAL A 96 -11.96 -1.66 -13.03
N ILE A 97 -10.85 -1.43 -13.71
CA ILE A 97 -10.65 -1.77 -15.12
C ILE A 97 -9.99 -3.12 -15.33
N GLU A 98 -9.28 -3.60 -14.33
CA GLU A 98 -8.66 -4.94 -14.34
C GLU A 98 -8.50 -5.45 -12.91
N GLU A 99 -8.70 -6.74 -12.72
CA GLU A 99 -8.37 -7.47 -11.51
C GLU A 99 -7.59 -8.72 -11.90
N THR A 100 -6.41 -8.90 -11.29
CA THR A 100 -5.51 -9.99 -11.64
C THR A 100 -4.70 -10.46 -10.43
N ALA A 101 -4.07 -11.62 -10.52
CA ALA A 101 -3.07 -12.06 -9.55
C ALA A 101 -1.80 -11.21 -9.68
N VAL A 102 -1.04 -11.05 -8.58
CA VAL A 102 0.18 -10.24 -8.58
C VAL A 102 1.20 -10.74 -9.59
N GLU A 103 1.31 -12.04 -9.78
CA GLU A 103 2.24 -12.69 -10.72
C GLU A 103 1.99 -12.29 -12.19
N SER A 104 0.79 -11.78 -12.52
CA SER A 104 0.51 -11.27 -13.88
C SER A 104 1.30 -10.00 -14.19
N PHE A 105 1.82 -9.33 -13.17
CA PHE A 105 2.72 -8.19 -13.34
C PHE A 105 4.18 -8.59 -13.63
N ASP A 106 4.51 -9.87 -13.66
CA ASP A 106 5.83 -10.33 -14.12
C ASP A 106 6.00 -10.24 -15.65
N ASP A 107 4.88 -10.28 -16.40
CA ASP A 107 4.87 -10.20 -17.86
C ASP A 107 3.70 -9.32 -18.36
N PRO A 108 3.96 -8.18 -19.05
CA PRO A 108 2.92 -7.27 -19.52
C PRO A 108 1.92 -7.93 -20.49
N ASN A 109 2.29 -9.03 -21.14
CA ASN A 109 1.38 -9.76 -22.02
C ASN A 109 0.27 -10.49 -21.26
N GLN A 110 0.42 -10.69 -19.95
CA GLN A 110 -0.62 -11.26 -19.09
C GLN A 110 -1.66 -10.22 -18.66
N LEU A 111 -1.33 -8.93 -18.78
CA LEU A 111 -2.24 -7.83 -18.46
C LEU A 111 -3.18 -7.57 -19.64
N ARG A 112 -4.48 -7.54 -19.36
CA ARG A 112 -5.53 -7.44 -20.39
C ARG A 112 -5.79 -6.00 -20.82
N HIS A 113 -5.85 -5.08 -19.84
CA HIS A 113 -6.18 -3.69 -20.11
C HIS A 113 -4.95 -2.89 -20.58
N PRO A 114 -5.05 -2.05 -21.63
CA PRO A 114 -3.93 -1.24 -22.12
C PRO A 114 -3.28 -0.40 -21.00
N PHE A 115 -4.09 0.26 -20.18
CA PHE A 115 -3.60 1.08 -19.07
C PHE A 115 -2.80 0.28 -18.04
N SER A 116 -3.17 -0.97 -17.76
CA SER A 116 -2.37 -1.84 -16.86
C SER A 116 -0.99 -2.13 -17.44
N ARG A 117 -0.89 -2.31 -18.76
CA ARG A 117 0.40 -2.45 -19.46
C ARG A 117 1.22 -1.15 -19.43
N GLU A 118 0.57 0.01 -19.58
CA GLU A 118 1.23 1.32 -19.42
C GLU A 118 1.80 1.48 -18.01
N LEU A 119 1.04 1.10 -16.98
CA LEU A 119 1.52 1.11 -15.60
C LEU A 119 2.74 0.19 -15.42
N TRP A 120 2.71 -1.00 -16.02
CA TRP A 120 3.85 -1.92 -15.99
C TRP A 120 5.11 -1.29 -16.61
N HIS A 121 4.98 -0.64 -17.78
CA HIS A 121 6.09 0.04 -18.44
C HIS A 121 6.58 1.28 -17.69
N ALA A 122 5.75 1.86 -16.83
CA ALA A 122 6.14 2.99 -15.99
C ALA A 122 6.95 2.58 -14.75
N LEU A 123 7.04 1.29 -14.44
CA LEU A 123 7.84 0.81 -13.32
C LEU A 123 9.34 0.99 -13.62
N PRO A 124 10.13 1.48 -12.64
CA PRO A 124 11.55 1.78 -12.84
C PRO A 124 12.39 0.58 -13.34
N GLY A 125 12.01 -0.64 -12.92
CA GLY A 125 12.68 -1.88 -13.32
C GLY A 125 12.39 -2.34 -14.76
N ASN A 126 11.34 -1.80 -15.41
CA ASN A 126 10.80 -2.32 -16.66
C ASN A 126 11.09 -1.45 -17.89
N GLY A 127 12.12 -0.60 -17.81
CA GLY A 127 12.54 0.23 -18.92
C GLY A 127 11.57 1.37 -19.19
N PHE A 128 11.46 2.29 -18.25
CA PHE A 128 10.61 3.48 -18.31
C PHE A 128 10.55 4.09 -19.73
N SER A 129 9.41 3.99 -20.36
CA SER A 129 9.12 4.67 -21.61
C SER A 129 7.83 5.46 -21.46
N VAL A 130 7.91 6.77 -21.64
CA VAL A 130 6.71 7.63 -21.72
C VAL A 130 6.06 7.37 -23.09
N PRO A 131 4.77 6.98 -23.17
CA PRO A 131 4.07 6.87 -24.43
C PRO A 131 4.09 8.23 -25.17
N GLU A 132 4.38 8.23 -26.46
CA GLU A 132 4.45 9.47 -27.26
C GLU A 132 3.14 10.28 -27.26
N GLU A 133 2.00 9.65 -26.94
CA GLU A 133 0.67 10.28 -26.88
C GLU A 133 0.43 11.09 -25.58
N ALA A 134 1.33 11.06 -24.60
CA ALA A 134 1.20 11.79 -23.33
C ALA A 134 1.87 13.19 -23.35
N ILE A 135 2.35 13.65 -24.52
CA ILE A 135 3.13 14.90 -24.67
C ILE A 135 2.33 15.99 -25.43
N GLU A 136 1.02 15.81 -25.69
CA GLU A 136 0.16 16.87 -26.21
C GLU A 136 -0.68 17.58 -25.17
#